data_394d58432d8f44d1247cfdfedbe84fac
#
_entry.id   394d58432d8f44d1247cfdfedbe84fac
#
_cell.length_a   1.000
_cell.length_b   1.000
_cell.length_c   1.000
_cell.angle_alpha   90.00
_cell.angle_beta   90.00
_cell.angle_gamma   90.00
#
_symmetry.space_group_name_H-M   'P 1'
#
loop_
_entity.id
_entity.type
_entity.pdbx_description
1 polymer ?
#
loop_
_entity_poly.entity_id
_entity_poly.type
_entity_poly.pdbx_seq_one_letter_code
_entity_poly.pdbx_strand_id
1 'polypeptide(L)'
;MYKRQVLSVVTGTSYGSVGSAGVAMMAIGNAMGINPGMVAGAVICGAMFGDKLSPLSDTTNLAPAVAGAKLGDHIRAMFWTTIPTYIITLIIFTVLGIQQTSGGYTAGDISNYITELNGEFHLGAVTLIPAILIIVLLLCKVNAISALGISSFAAGAVSFFVQHATLQSIIQTAYSGYTTTIEEGVLQSILNRGGMGSMLQYVAIISFAVGMGGMLEKLGVLEHILNAVVKRINSDGSMILVTLIVGYITSLISCSQPMSHVLTGRLMAPVFKERKVAPETVSYTHLTLP
;
A
#
# COMPACT_ATOMS: atom_id res chain seq x y z
N MET A 1 9.37 0.71 11.29
CA MET A 1 9.50 0.05 9.99
C MET A 1 9.11 -1.42 10.04
N TYR A 2 9.69 -2.26 10.92
CA TYR A 2 9.40 -3.71 11.01
C TYR A 2 7.92 -4.08 11.26
N LYS A 3 7.20 -3.36 12.12
CA LYS A 3 5.80 -3.68 12.47
C LYS A 3 4.83 -3.64 11.28
N ARG A 4 5.10 -2.84 10.24
CA ARG A 4 4.25 -2.73 9.05
C ARG A 4 4.50 -3.80 8.03
N GLN A 5 5.76 -4.23 7.91
CA GLN A 5 6.12 -5.32 7.02
C GLN A 5 5.41 -6.59 7.43
N VAL A 6 5.42 -6.88 8.75
CA VAL A 6 4.66 -8.01 9.30
C VAL A 6 3.18 -7.86 8.97
N LEU A 7 2.60 -6.66 9.16
CA LEU A 7 1.20 -6.41 8.85
C LEU A 7 0.90 -6.61 7.35
N SER A 8 1.70 -6.04 6.45
CA SER A 8 1.50 -6.15 5.01
C SER A 8 1.69 -7.59 4.50
N VAL A 9 2.68 -8.32 4.99
CA VAL A 9 2.89 -9.75 4.66
C VAL A 9 1.70 -10.59 5.11
N VAL A 10 1.16 -10.29 6.29
CA VAL A 10 0.03 -11.03 6.89
C VAL A 10 -1.29 -10.69 6.19
N THR A 11 -1.50 -9.42 5.84
CA THR A 11 -2.76 -8.96 5.21
C THR A 11 -2.79 -9.22 3.70
N GLY A 12 -1.63 -9.32 3.06
CA GLY A 12 -1.52 -9.46 1.61
C GLY A 12 -2.09 -8.26 0.84
N THR A 13 -2.04 -7.05 1.43
CA THR A 13 -2.51 -5.83 0.77
C THR A 13 -1.63 -4.63 1.13
N SER A 14 -1.04 -4.01 0.09
CA SER A 14 -0.27 -2.78 0.22
C SER A 14 -1.17 -1.59 0.58
N TYR A 15 -2.29 -1.44 -0.11
CA TYR A 15 -3.24 -0.33 0.12
C TYR A 15 -3.85 -0.36 1.52
N GLY A 16 -4.26 -1.54 2.00
CA GLY A 16 -4.76 -1.72 3.37
C GLY A 16 -3.71 -1.35 4.42
N SER A 17 -2.46 -1.74 4.20
CA SER A 17 -1.34 -1.42 5.10
C SER A 17 -0.98 0.07 5.10
N VAL A 18 -1.03 0.74 3.93
CA VAL A 18 -0.82 2.19 3.82
C VAL A 18 -1.97 2.96 4.47
N GLY A 19 -3.22 2.58 4.19
CA GLY A 19 -4.40 3.26 4.69
C GLY A 19 -4.63 3.10 6.21
N SER A 20 -4.08 2.06 6.82
CA SER A 20 -4.19 1.82 8.28
C SER A 20 -2.91 2.25 9.03
N ALA A 21 -1.93 1.36 9.11
CA ALA A 21 -0.68 1.64 9.81
C ALA A 21 0.13 2.77 9.18
N GLY A 22 -0.01 2.98 7.86
CA GLY A 22 0.66 4.05 7.14
C GLY A 22 0.25 5.44 7.60
N VAL A 23 -1.05 5.67 7.76
CA VAL A 23 -1.57 6.96 8.25
C VAL A 23 -1.07 7.25 9.66
N ALA A 24 -1.12 6.27 10.56
CA ALA A 24 -0.60 6.43 11.92
C ALA A 24 0.89 6.81 11.95
N MET A 25 1.69 6.21 11.06
CA MET A 25 3.12 6.54 11.01
C MET A 25 3.41 7.86 10.30
N MET A 26 2.58 8.27 9.35
CA MET A 26 2.65 9.64 8.80
C MET A 26 2.39 10.66 9.89
N ALA A 27 1.41 10.41 10.76
CA ALA A 27 1.12 11.23 11.90
C ALA A 27 2.33 11.33 12.85
N ILE A 28 2.89 10.18 13.25
CA ILE A 28 4.07 10.12 14.12
C ILE A 28 5.28 10.81 13.47
N GLY A 29 5.55 10.56 12.19
CA GLY A 29 6.67 11.16 11.48
C GLY A 29 6.54 12.69 11.38
N ASN A 30 5.34 13.20 11.10
CA ASN A 30 5.06 14.63 11.11
C ASN A 30 5.24 15.22 12.50
N ALA A 31 4.75 14.53 13.54
CA ALA A 31 4.94 14.92 14.93
C ALA A 31 6.42 15.01 15.32
N MET A 32 7.25 14.13 14.77
CA MET A 32 8.71 14.15 14.97
C MET A 32 9.44 15.18 14.09
N GLY A 33 8.75 16.02 13.34
CA GLY A 33 9.34 17.01 12.44
C GLY A 33 10.09 16.41 11.25
N ILE A 34 9.89 15.12 10.95
CA ILE A 34 10.54 14.45 9.81
C ILE A 34 9.83 14.87 8.53
N ASN A 35 10.59 15.11 7.47
CA ASN A 35 10.03 15.48 6.18
C ASN A 35 8.90 14.51 5.76
N PRO A 36 7.68 15.02 5.49
CA PRO A 36 6.52 14.16 5.18
C PRO A 36 6.72 13.25 3.97
N GLY A 37 7.47 13.72 2.95
CA GLY A 37 7.79 12.91 1.77
C GLY A 37 8.68 11.71 2.11
N MET A 38 9.64 11.88 3.03
CA MET A 38 10.49 10.79 3.49
C MET A 38 9.69 9.76 4.30
N VAL A 39 8.81 10.22 5.18
CA VAL A 39 7.92 9.33 5.94
C VAL A 39 7.00 8.56 5.00
N ALA A 40 6.38 9.26 4.03
CA ALA A 40 5.52 8.63 3.02
C ALA A 40 6.28 7.59 2.20
N GLY A 41 7.48 7.92 1.72
CA GLY A 41 8.33 6.99 0.99
C GLY A 41 8.64 5.73 1.80
N ALA A 42 9.05 5.88 3.06
CA ALA A 42 9.32 4.73 3.95
C ALA A 42 8.07 3.88 4.23
N VAL A 43 6.89 4.52 4.32
CA VAL A 43 5.60 3.84 4.49
C VAL A 43 5.27 3.00 3.27
N ILE A 44 5.33 3.60 2.09
CA ILE A 44 4.98 2.95 0.83
C ILE A 44 5.96 1.80 0.56
N CYS A 45 7.26 2.03 0.66
CA CYS A 45 8.27 0.97 0.49
C CYS A 45 8.04 -0.22 1.42
N GLY A 46 7.72 0.03 2.70
CA GLY A 46 7.44 -1.04 3.66
C GLY A 46 6.15 -1.82 3.35
N ALA A 47 5.11 -1.14 2.90
CA ALA A 47 3.83 -1.77 2.54
C ALA A 47 3.96 -2.60 1.25
N MET A 48 4.61 -2.05 0.22
CA MET A 48 4.84 -2.74 -1.05
C MET A 48 5.76 -3.96 -0.88
N PHE A 49 6.81 -3.85 -0.06
CA PHE A 49 7.68 -4.99 0.25
C PHE A 49 6.89 -6.13 0.90
N GLY A 50 6.06 -5.84 1.89
CA GLY A 50 5.27 -6.85 2.58
C GLY A 50 4.24 -7.51 1.67
N ASP A 51 3.53 -6.72 0.87
CA ASP A 51 2.56 -7.21 -0.11
C ASP A 51 3.21 -8.13 -1.14
N LYS A 52 4.31 -7.69 -1.72
CA LYS A 52 5.05 -8.44 -2.76
C LYS A 52 5.50 -9.84 -2.30
N LEU A 53 5.86 -10.01 -1.04
CA LEU A 53 6.30 -11.29 -0.48
C LEU A 53 5.16 -12.11 0.15
N SER A 54 3.95 -11.59 0.19
CA SER A 54 2.81 -12.26 0.80
C SER A 54 2.19 -13.28 -0.16
N PRO A 55 2.06 -14.55 0.24
CA PRO A 55 1.32 -15.52 -0.54
C PRO A 55 -0.19 -15.26 -0.59
N LEU A 56 -0.68 -14.31 0.21
CA LEU A 56 -2.08 -13.89 0.25
C LEU A 56 -2.36 -12.69 -0.64
N SER A 57 -1.33 -12.06 -1.22
CA SER A 57 -1.48 -10.92 -2.12
C SER A 57 -2.07 -11.32 -3.46
N ASP A 58 -3.04 -10.55 -3.93
CA ASP A 58 -3.66 -10.74 -5.24
C ASP A 58 -2.64 -10.62 -6.37
N THR A 59 -1.73 -9.64 -6.28
CA THR A 59 -0.70 -9.40 -7.30
C THR A 59 0.34 -10.50 -7.33
N THR A 60 0.77 -10.99 -6.16
CA THR A 60 1.71 -12.10 -6.02
C THR A 60 1.14 -13.41 -6.55
N ASN A 61 -0.18 -13.61 -6.48
CA ASN A 61 -0.85 -14.77 -7.06
C ASN A 61 -1.11 -14.62 -8.56
N LEU A 62 -1.47 -13.40 -9.01
CA LEU A 62 -1.83 -13.14 -10.39
C LEU A 62 -0.62 -13.26 -11.34
N ALA A 63 0.54 -12.73 -10.94
CA ALA A 63 1.73 -12.72 -11.77
C ALA A 63 2.19 -14.13 -12.21
N PRO A 64 2.38 -15.11 -11.31
CA PRO A 64 2.74 -16.47 -11.73
C PRO A 64 1.61 -17.17 -12.49
N ALA A 65 0.33 -16.91 -12.16
CA ALA A 65 -0.79 -17.50 -12.88
C ALA A 65 -0.81 -17.09 -14.35
N VAL A 66 -0.54 -15.83 -14.67
CA VAL A 66 -0.49 -15.32 -16.06
C VAL A 66 0.78 -15.79 -16.77
N ALA A 67 1.92 -15.89 -16.07
CA ALA A 67 3.18 -16.37 -16.63
C ALA A 67 3.24 -17.91 -16.80
N GLY A 68 2.32 -18.64 -16.20
CA GLY A 68 2.34 -20.11 -16.16
C GLY A 68 3.38 -20.69 -15.19
N ALA A 69 3.77 -19.94 -14.15
CA ALA A 69 4.72 -20.32 -13.11
C ALA A 69 3.99 -20.86 -11.88
N LYS A 70 4.70 -21.63 -11.05
CA LYS A 70 4.19 -22.04 -9.73
C LYS A 70 4.42 -20.94 -8.71
N LEU A 71 3.42 -20.67 -7.86
CA LEU A 71 3.49 -19.61 -6.83
C LEU A 71 4.72 -19.77 -5.91
N GLY A 72 5.05 -20.98 -5.50
CA GLY A 72 6.22 -21.23 -4.64
C GLY A 72 7.55 -20.87 -5.31
N ASP A 73 7.72 -21.21 -6.58
CA ASP A 73 8.93 -20.92 -7.35
C ASP A 73 9.03 -19.41 -7.61
N HIS A 74 7.90 -18.76 -7.90
CA HIS A 74 7.78 -17.30 -8.03
C HIS A 74 8.23 -16.58 -6.75
N ILE A 75 7.66 -16.92 -5.59
CA ILE A 75 8.03 -16.30 -4.31
C ILE A 75 9.51 -16.54 -3.99
N ARG A 76 10.01 -17.77 -4.20
CA ARG A 76 11.42 -18.09 -3.97
C ARG A 76 12.36 -17.27 -4.87
N ALA A 77 11.99 -17.09 -6.12
CA ALA A 77 12.77 -16.27 -7.05
C ALA A 77 12.74 -14.77 -6.66
N MET A 78 11.60 -14.27 -6.20
CA MET A 78 11.48 -12.89 -5.69
C MET A 78 12.37 -12.59 -4.49
N PHE A 79 12.64 -13.55 -3.62
CA PHE A 79 13.54 -13.33 -2.48
C PHE A 79 14.93 -12.85 -2.92
N TRP A 80 15.46 -13.38 -4.02
CA TRP A 80 16.78 -13.00 -4.52
C TRP A 80 16.87 -11.56 -5.02
N THR A 81 15.79 -11.00 -5.53
CA THR A 81 15.76 -9.62 -6.02
C THR A 81 15.25 -8.65 -4.96
N THR A 82 14.24 -9.03 -4.21
CA THR A 82 13.53 -8.14 -3.30
C THR A 82 14.29 -7.91 -1.99
N ILE A 83 14.96 -8.94 -1.44
CA ILE A 83 15.71 -8.79 -0.18
C ILE A 83 16.91 -7.84 -0.32
N PRO A 84 17.80 -7.98 -1.34
CA PRO A 84 18.91 -7.03 -1.51
C PRO A 84 18.44 -5.59 -1.70
N THR A 85 17.42 -5.39 -2.54
CA THR A 85 16.82 -4.06 -2.77
C THR A 85 16.26 -3.48 -1.47
N TYR A 86 15.60 -4.30 -0.69
CA TYR A 86 15.04 -3.90 0.60
C TYR A 86 16.13 -3.49 1.61
N ILE A 87 17.23 -4.24 1.69
CA ILE A 87 18.36 -3.93 2.57
C ILE A 87 18.96 -2.57 2.18
N ILE A 88 19.18 -2.32 0.88
CA ILE A 88 19.68 -1.05 0.37
C ILE A 88 18.70 0.09 0.75
N THR A 89 17.42 -0.10 0.52
CA THR A 89 16.38 0.88 0.86
C THR A 89 16.36 1.16 2.37
N LEU A 90 16.50 0.13 3.19
CA LEU A 90 16.55 0.27 4.64
C LEU A 90 17.78 1.10 5.09
N ILE A 91 18.95 0.84 4.49
CA ILE A 91 20.17 1.61 4.76
C ILE A 91 19.97 3.07 4.37
N ILE A 92 19.44 3.35 3.18
CA ILE A 92 19.18 4.72 2.70
C ILE A 92 18.24 5.45 3.67
N PHE A 93 17.09 4.88 4.02
CA PHE A 93 16.15 5.51 4.95
C PHE A 93 16.72 5.66 6.37
N THR A 94 17.59 4.75 6.79
CA THR A 94 18.27 4.86 8.10
C THR A 94 19.25 6.05 8.10
N VAL A 95 20.07 6.16 7.07
CA VAL A 95 21.03 7.27 6.93
C VAL A 95 20.30 8.62 6.83
N LEU A 96 19.27 8.71 5.98
CA LEU A 96 18.46 9.92 5.85
C LEU A 96 17.73 10.26 7.16
N GLY A 97 17.24 9.25 7.89
CA GLY A 97 16.58 9.44 9.16
C GLY A 97 17.51 9.99 10.25
N ILE A 98 18.74 9.47 10.34
CA ILE A 98 19.75 9.96 11.28
C ILE A 98 20.10 11.43 11.00
N GLN A 99 20.19 11.82 9.73
CA GLN A 99 20.51 13.18 9.33
C GLN A 99 19.38 14.19 9.67
N GLN A 100 18.14 13.74 9.75
CA GLN A 100 16.97 14.59 10.04
C GLN A 100 16.57 14.65 11.51
N THR A 101 17.14 13.80 12.37
CA THR A 101 16.79 13.74 13.81
C THR A 101 17.36 14.92 14.63
N SER A 102 17.74 16.02 14.01
CA SER A 102 18.29 17.20 14.69
C SER A 102 17.25 18.11 15.37
N GLY A 103 15.96 17.79 15.27
CA GLY A 103 14.87 18.48 15.97
C GLY A 103 14.44 17.67 17.21
N GLY A 104 15.11 17.87 18.33
CA GLY A 104 14.82 17.13 19.55
C GLY A 104 13.43 17.44 20.10
N TYR A 105 12.51 16.47 20.03
CA TYR A 105 11.37 16.46 20.94
C TYR A 105 11.88 16.19 22.34
N THR A 106 11.55 17.07 23.28
CA THR A 106 11.83 16.83 24.69
C THR A 106 10.78 15.88 25.27
N ALA A 107 11.14 15.14 26.31
CA ALA A 107 10.17 14.31 27.03
C ALA A 107 8.95 15.14 27.54
N GLY A 108 9.13 16.45 27.72
CA GLY A 108 8.07 17.38 28.08
C GLY A 108 7.02 17.56 27.00
N ASP A 109 7.41 17.62 25.71
CA ASP A 109 6.47 17.77 24.61
C ASP A 109 5.56 16.55 24.48
N ILE A 110 6.12 15.36 24.66
CA ILE A 110 5.34 14.10 24.64
C ILE A 110 4.35 14.05 25.79
N SER A 111 4.75 14.49 26.98
CA SER A 111 3.87 14.56 28.14
C SER A 111 2.70 15.52 27.93
N ASN A 112 2.95 16.66 27.31
CA ASN A 112 1.91 17.64 26.97
C ASN A 112 0.90 17.04 25.96
N TYR A 113 1.38 16.37 24.89
CA TYR A 113 0.50 15.72 23.92
C TYR A 113 -0.37 14.62 24.55
N ILE A 114 0.20 13.83 25.47
CA ILE A 114 -0.57 12.80 26.21
C ILE A 114 -1.64 13.47 27.09
N THR A 115 -1.33 14.57 27.72
CA THR A 115 -2.27 15.31 28.57
C THR A 115 -3.40 15.91 27.75
N GLU A 116 -3.11 16.53 26.61
CA GLU A 116 -4.10 17.09 25.69
C GLU A 116 -5.01 15.98 25.12
N LEU A 117 -4.44 14.85 24.71
CA LEU A 117 -5.21 13.71 24.22
C LEU A 117 -6.10 13.08 25.30
N ASN A 118 -5.64 13.00 26.54
CA ASN A 118 -6.45 12.51 27.65
C ASN A 118 -7.53 13.53 28.07
N GLY A 119 -7.37 14.80 27.74
CA GLY A 119 -8.40 15.82 27.94
C GLY A 119 -9.56 15.70 26.93
N GLU A 120 -9.27 15.25 25.71
CA GLU A 120 -10.26 15.12 24.63
C GLU A 120 -10.82 13.72 24.49
N PHE A 121 -10.04 12.68 24.82
CA PHE A 121 -10.41 11.27 24.67
C PHE A 121 -10.24 10.47 25.96
N HIS A 122 -11.15 9.56 26.20
CA HIS A 122 -11.02 8.55 27.25
C HIS A 122 -10.12 7.42 26.72
N LEU A 123 -8.80 7.58 26.85
CA LEU A 123 -7.82 6.60 26.37
C LEU A 123 -7.72 5.42 27.32
N GLY A 124 -7.93 4.22 26.81
CA GLY A 124 -7.83 2.97 27.56
C GLY A 124 -7.62 1.76 26.67
N ALA A 125 -7.42 0.59 27.26
CA ALA A 125 -7.22 -0.65 26.49
C ALA A 125 -8.41 -0.96 25.55
N VAL A 126 -9.61 -0.52 25.91
CA VAL A 126 -10.84 -0.73 25.12
C VAL A 126 -10.78 0.02 23.78
N THR A 127 -10.11 1.17 23.73
CA THR A 127 -9.97 1.94 22.48
C THR A 127 -9.07 1.25 21.44
N LEU A 128 -8.30 0.25 21.86
CA LEU A 128 -7.49 -0.57 20.94
C LEU A 128 -8.26 -1.72 20.31
N ILE A 129 -9.47 -2.03 20.80
CA ILE A 129 -10.28 -3.16 20.30
C ILE A 129 -10.46 -3.11 18.77
N PRO A 130 -10.86 -2.00 18.13
CA PRO A 130 -11.03 -1.96 16.68
C PRO A 130 -9.73 -2.24 15.92
N ALA A 131 -8.60 -1.73 16.41
CA ALA A 131 -7.29 -1.94 15.80
C ALA A 131 -6.79 -3.38 15.96
N ILE A 132 -7.07 -4.02 17.09
CA ILE A 132 -6.75 -5.44 17.31
C ILE A 132 -7.68 -6.31 16.48
N LEU A 133 -8.97 -5.98 16.45
CA LEU A 133 -9.99 -6.73 15.72
C LEU A 133 -9.69 -6.82 14.22
N ILE A 134 -9.29 -5.72 13.58
CA ILE A 134 -8.94 -5.77 12.15
C ILE A 134 -7.75 -6.71 11.90
N ILE A 135 -6.73 -6.67 12.75
CA ILE A 135 -5.56 -7.54 12.65
C ILE A 135 -5.98 -9.02 12.80
N VAL A 136 -6.79 -9.32 13.82
CA VAL A 136 -7.28 -10.68 14.07
C VAL A 136 -8.12 -11.19 12.89
N LEU A 137 -9.05 -10.39 12.37
CA LEU A 137 -9.88 -10.77 11.22
C LEU A 137 -9.06 -11.05 9.97
N LEU A 138 -8.04 -10.25 9.70
CA LEU A 138 -7.13 -10.48 8.57
C LEU A 138 -6.28 -11.74 8.77
N LEU A 139 -5.81 -12.00 9.99
CA LEU A 139 -5.12 -13.27 10.32
C LEU A 139 -6.04 -14.48 10.15
N CYS A 140 -7.32 -14.34 10.44
CA CYS A 140 -8.37 -15.35 10.19
C CYS A 140 -8.75 -15.47 8.70
N LYS A 141 -8.04 -14.79 7.79
CA LYS A 141 -8.28 -14.79 6.34
C LYS A 141 -9.67 -14.25 5.94
N VAL A 142 -10.26 -13.42 6.76
CA VAL A 142 -11.49 -12.69 6.39
C VAL A 142 -11.14 -11.67 5.32
N ASN A 143 -12.01 -11.51 4.32
CA ASN A 143 -11.81 -10.53 3.25
C ASN A 143 -11.57 -9.12 3.84
N ALA A 144 -10.59 -8.39 3.28
CA ALA A 144 -10.17 -7.08 3.77
C ALA A 144 -11.32 -6.06 3.88
N ILE A 145 -12.24 -6.05 2.92
CA ILE A 145 -13.42 -5.16 2.93
C ILE A 145 -14.33 -5.48 4.12
N SER A 146 -14.59 -6.77 4.35
CA SER A 146 -15.40 -7.22 5.49
C SER A 146 -14.71 -6.93 6.82
N ALA A 147 -13.40 -7.17 6.91
CA ALA A 147 -12.61 -6.88 8.12
C ALA A 147 -12.61 -5.38 8.46
N LEU A 148 -12.44 -4.51 7.46
CA LEU A 148 -12.53 -3.06 7.60
C LEU A 148 -13.93 -2.63 8.04
N GLY A 149 -14.99 -3.17 7.41
CA GLY A 149 -16.37 -2.88 7.78
C GLY A 149 -16.67 -3.25 9.23
N ILE A 150 -16.38 -4.48 9.64
CA ILE A 150 -16.59 -4.96 11.02
C ILE A 150 -15.80 -4.12 12.02
N SER A 151 -14.53 -3.82 11.72
CA SER A 151 -13.68 -2.99 12.59
C SER A 151 -14.19 -1.55 12.69
N SER A 152 -14.74 -0.99 11.61
CA SER A 152 -15.34 0.35 11.62
C SER A 152 -16.62 0.38 12.49
N PHE A 153 -17.47 -0.65 12.43
CA PHE A 153 -18.62 -0.76 13.31
C PHE A 153 -18.20 -0.91 14.79
N ALA A 154 -17.14 -1.70 15.05
CA ALA A 154 -16.59 -1.83 16.40
C ALA A 154 -16.03 -0.49 16.90
N ALA A 155 -15.37 0.30 16.04
CA ALA A 155 -14.90 1.65 16.38
C ALA A 155 -16.06 2.59 16.71
N GLY A 156 -17.17 2.53 15.93
CA GLY A 156 -18.37 3.27 16.23
C GLY A 156 -18.99 2.89 17.58
N ALA A 157 -19.04 1.59 17.89
CA ALA A 157 -19.53 1.10 19.19
C ALA A 157 -18.62 1.58 20.35
N VAL A 158 -17.31 1.49 20.22
CA VAL A 158 -16.35 2.02 21.21
C VAL A 158 -16.54 3.52 21.38
N SER A 159 -16.74 4.26 20.30
CA SER A 159 -16.98 5.71 20.35
C SER A 159 -18.28 6.02 21.11
N PHE A 160 -19.34 5.24 20.90
CA PHE A 160 -20.62 5.43 21.57
C PHE A 160 -20.55 5.09 23.07
N PHE A 161 -19.99 3.92 23.42
CA PHE A 161 -20.03 3.43 24.80
C PHE A 161 -18.90 3.97 25.69
N VAL A 162 -17.71 4.25 25.11
CA VAL A 162 -16.52 4.63 25.88
C VAL A 162 -16.26 6.14 25.81
N GLN A 163 -16.46 6.74 24.63
CA GLN A 163 -16.27 8.19 24.45
C GLN A 163 -17.58 8.98 24.66
N HIS A 164 -18.71 8.30 24.93
CA HIS A 164 -20.03 8.93 25.08
C HIS A 164 -20.44 9.79 23.90
N ALA A 165 -19.93 9.47 22.70
CA ALA A 165 -20.24 10.21 21.49
C ALA A 165 -21.68 9.98 21.05
N THR A 166 -22.36 10.99 20.54
CA THR A 166 -23.70 10.86 20.00
C THR A 166 -23.68 10.12 18.66
N LEU A 167 -24.74 9.41 18.30
CA LEU A 167 -24.85 8.74 17.01
C LEU A 167 -24.66 9.72 15.84
N GLN A 168 -25.17 10.94 15.96
CA GLN A 168 -25.00 11.99 14.97
C GLN A 168 -23.52 12.35 14.78
N SER A 169 -22.78 12.53 15.89
CA SER A 169 -21.35 12.86 15.82
C SER A 169 -20.54 11.72 15.23
N ILE A 170 -20.87 10.46 15.53
CA ILE A 170 -20.22 9.27 14.95
C ILE A 170 -20.42 9.25 13.42
N ILE A 171 -21.63 9.44 12.94
CA ILE A 171 -21.95 9.46 11.51
C ILE A 171 -21.25 10.64 10.82
N GLN A 172 -21.26 11.83 11.44
CA GLN A 172 -20.60 12.99 10.93
C GLN A 172 -19.08 12.78 10.85
N THR A 173 -18.46 12.22 11.88
CA THR A 173 -17.03 11.88 11.90
C THR A 173 -16.70 10.84 10.83
N ALA A 174 -17.53 9.81 10.65
CA ALA A 174 -17.32 8.82 9.61
C ALA A 174 -17.36 9.42 8.20
N TYR A 175 -18.22 10.43 7.96
CA TYR A 175 -18.34 11.09 6.65
C TYR A 175 -17.32 12.20 6.45
N SER A 176 -17.22 13.15 7.38
CA SER A 176 -16.43 14.39 7.24
C SER A 176 -15.04 14.30 7.86
N GLY A 177 -14.75 13.27 8.65
CA GLY A 177 -13.58 13.19 9.50
C GLY A 177 -13.81 13.77 10.88
N TYR A 178 -12.88 13.48 11.79
CA TYR A 178 -12.89 14.05 13.13
C TYR A 178 -12.37 15.47 13.10
N THR A 179 -12.96 16.35 13.88
CA THR A 179 -12.49 17.73 14.11
C THR A 179 -12.22 17.91 15.61
N THR A 180 -10.96 18.13 15.96
CA THR A 180 -10.55 18.34 17.35
C THR A 180 -10.83 19.77 17.78
N THR A 181 -11.03 19.94 19.08
CA THR A 181 -11.11 21.27 19.74
C THR A 181 -9.74 21.82 20.10
N ILE A 182 -8.67 21.05 19.95
CA ILE A 182 -7.29 21.46 20.21
C ILE A 182 -6.91 22.57 19.22
N GLU A 183 -6.58 23.75 19.75
CA GLU A 183 -6.16 24.90 18.98
C GLU A 183 -4.69 24.77 18.59
N GLU A 184 -4.43 24.83 17.29
CA GLU A 184 -3.11 24.84 16.61
C GLU A 184 -2.05 23.83 17.13
N GLY A 185 -1.39 23.15 16.23
CA GLY A 185 -0.27 22.27 16.54
C GLY A 185 -0.27 20.96 15.78
N VAL A 186 0.64 20.10 16.18
CA VAL A 186 0.85 18.77 15.58
C VAL A 186 -0.38 17.89 15.77
N LEU A 187 -0.99 17.90 16.96
CA LEU A 187 -2.18 17.11 17.27
C LEU A 187 -3.38 17.48 16.40
N GLN A 188 -3.64 18.77 16.20
CA GLN A 188 -4.69 19.23 15.30
C GLN A 188 -4.49 18.68 13.88
N SER A 189 -3.26 18.77 13.36
CA SER A 189 -2.94 18.30 12.01
C SER A 189 -3.07 16.77 11.85
N ILE A 190 -2.96 16.04 12.95
CA ILE A 190 -3.11 14.58 13.00
C ILE A 190 -4.57 14.17 13.13
N LEU A 191 -5.31 14.84 14.03
CA LEU A 191 -6.68 14.48 14.38
C LEU A 191 -7.69 14.95 13.33
N ASN A 192 -7.50 16.18 12.77
CA ASN A 192 -8.38 16.75 11.74
C ASN A 192 -8.17 16.09 10.37
N ARG A 193 -8.27 14.76 10.32
CA ARG A 193 -8.09 13.98 9.09
C ARG A 193 -9.12 12.86 8.99
N GLY A 194 -9.24 12.33 7.79
CA GLY A 194 -10.10 11.18 7.53
C GLY A 194 -11.45 11.56 6.96
N GLY A 195 -12.43 10.69 7.20
CA GLY A 195 -13.77 10.80 6.66
C GLY A 195 -13.91 10.28 5.22
N MET A 196 -15.04 9.61 4.96
CA MET A 196 -15.36 9.05 3.64
C MET A 196 -15.44 10.14 2.55
N GLY A 197 -15.89 11.35 2.92
CA GLY A 197 -16.03 12.48 2.00
C GLY A 197 -14.70 12.87 1.37
N SER A 198 -13.61 12.87 2.13
CA SER A 198 -12.27 13.18 1.62
C SER A 198 -11.75 12.15 0.60
N MET A 199 -12.25 10.92 0.66
CA MET A 199 -11.84 9.84 -0.24
C MET A 199 -12.63 9.81 -1.54
N LEU A 200 -13.82 10.43 -1.62
CA LEU A 200 -14.67 10.42 -2.82
C LEU A 200 -13.97 10.98 -4.05
N GLN A 201 -13.18 12.05 -3.88
CA GLN A 201 -12.40 12.62 -4.97
C GLN A 201 -11.39 11.63 -5.53
N TYR A 202 -10.67 10.91 -4.67
CA TYR A 202 -9.70 9.89 -5.09
C TYR A 202 -10.39 8.70 -5.76
N VAL A 203 -11.53 8.25 -5.24
CA VAL A 203 -12.34 7.19 -5.86
C VAL A 203 -12.79 7.60 -7.27
N ALA A 204 -13.24 8.84 -7.45
CA ALA A 204 -13.61 9.37 -8.76
C ALA A 204 -12.42 9.37 -9.73
N ILE A 205 -11.27 9.93 -9.31
CA ILE A 205 -10.05 9.98 -10.14
C ILE A 205 -9.62 8.56 -10.56
N ILE A 206 -9.57 7.63 -9.61
CA ILE A 206 -9.18 6.24 -9.89
C ILE A 206 -10.18 5.58 -10.85
N SER A 207 -11.48 5.78 -10.63
CA SER A 207 -12.52 5.20 -11.48
C SER A 207 -12.43 5.70 -12.92
N PHE A 208 -12.21 6.99 -13.13
CA PHE A 208 -11.99 7.56 -14.46
C PHE A 208 -10.70 7.04 -15.10
N ALA A 209 -9.60 6.97 -14.34
CA ALA A 209 -8.32 6.49 -14.84
C ALA A 209 -8.39 5.01 -15.28
N VAL A 210 -8.99 4.15 -14.46
CA VAL A 210 -9.20 2.73 -14.79
C VAL A 210 -10.16 2.56 -15.97
N GLY A 211 -11.23 3.36 -16.02
CA GLY A 211 -12.18 3.37 -17.15
C GLY A 211 -11.49 3.77 -18.46
N MET A 212 -10.67 4.80 -18.45
CA MET A 212 -9.87 5.23 -19.60
C MET A 212 -8.88 4.14 -20.03
N GLY A 213 -8.17 3.53 -19.09
CA GLY A 213 -7.27 2.41 -19.36
C GLY A 213 -7.98 1.24 -20.05
N GLY A 214 -9.16 0.84 -19.55
CA GLY A 214 -9.98 -0.20 -20.15
C GLY A 214 -10.50 0.13 -21.57
N MET A 215 -10.80 1.40 -21.83
CA MET A 215 -11.17 1.84 -23.19
C MET A 215 -9.98 1.73 -24.16
N LEU A 216 -8.79 2.17 -23.76
CA LEU A 216 -7.57 2.08 -24.57
C LEU A 216 -7.19 0.62 -24.87
N GLU A 217 -7.41 -0.28 -23.92
CA GLU A 217 -7.23 -1.71 -24.12
C GLU A 217 -8.22 -2.26 -25.15
N LYS A 218 -9.52 -1.98 -24.99
CA LYS A 218 -10.55 -2.45 -25.96
C LYS A 218 -10.36 -1.92 -27.38
N LEU A 219 -9.83 -0.72 -27.52
CA LEU A 219 -9.50 -0.14 -28.83
C LEU A 219 -8.26 -0.77 -29.46
N GLY A 220 -7.56 -1.67 -28.76
CA GLY A 220 -6.34 -2.31 -29.27
C GLY A 220 -5.14 -1.37 -29.38
N VAL A 221 -5.26 -0.13 -28.91
CA VAL A 221 -4.18 0.86 -28.96
C VAL A 221 -2.96 0.35 -28.21
N LEU A 222 -3.21 -0.25 -27.05
CA LEU A 222 -2.16 -0.77 -26.18
C LEU A 222 -1.43 -1.94 -26.84
N GLU A 223 -2.16 -2.90 -27.41
CA GLU A 223 -1.57 -4.03 -28.13
C GLU A 223 -0.76 -3.57 -29.36
N HIS A 224 -1.24 -2.55 -30.07
CA HIS A 224 -0.53 -2.03 -31.23
C HIS A 224 0.84 -1.41 -30.85
N ILE A 225 0.87 -0.59 -29.80
CA ILE A 225 2.11 0.02 -29.29
C ILE A 225 3.07 -1.06 -28.81
N LEU A 226 2.58 -2.02 -28.04
CA LEU A 226 3.40 -3.05 -27.41
C LEU A 226 3.96 -4.04 -28.44
N ASN A 227 3.19 -4.42 -29.44
CA ASN A 227 3.65 -5.28 -30.54
C ASN A 227 4.80 -4.65 -31.34
N ALA A 228 4.80 -3.32 -31.50
CA ALA A 228 5.91 -2.62 -32.15
C ALA A 228 7.21 -2.70 -31.32
N VAL A 229 7.11 -2.73 -29.98
CA VAL A 229 8.26 -2.85 -29.09
C VAL A 229 8.75 -4.30 -29.01
N VAL A 230 7.85 -5.27 -28.94
CA VAL A 230 8.16 -6.72 -28.89
C VAL A 230 8.93 -7.19 -30.13
N LYS A 231 8.60 -6.64 -31.31
CA LYS A 231 9.32 -6.97 -32.55
C LYS A 231 10.82 -6.61 -32.55
N ARG A 232 11.29 -5.82 -31.60
CA ARG A 232 12.71 -5.43 -31.46
C ARG A 232 13.54 -6.38 -30.61
N ILE A 233 13.01 -7.51 -30.20
CA ILE A 233 13.69 -8.48 -29.35
C ILE A 233 14.66 -9.32 -30.18
N ASN A 234 15.96 -9.03 -30.07
CA ASN A 234 17.01 -9.75 -30.79
C ASN A 234 17.89 -10.64 -29.88
N SER A 235 17.89 -10.38 -28.55
CA SER A 235 18.70 -11.10 -27.57
C SER A 235 17.95 -11.28 -26.25
N ASP A 236 18.44 -12.17 -25.37
CA ASP A 236 17.83 -12.38 -24.05
C ASP A 236 17.89 -11.12 -23.18
N GLY A 237 18.97 -10.34 -23.26
CA GLY A 237 19.07 -9.05 -22.58
C GLY A 237 18.05 -8.03 -23.09
N SER A 238 17.86 -7.96 -24.43
CA SER A 238 16.83 -7.09 -25.02
C SER A 238 15.42 -7.54 -24.67
N MET A 239 15.19 -8.85 -24.53
CA MET A 239 13.92 -9.41 -24.09
C MET A 239 13.57 -8.94 -22.67
N ILE A 240 14.52 -9.03 -21.74
CA ILE A 240 14.35 -8.55 -20.37
C ILE A 240 14.04 -7.04 -20.35
N LEU A 241 14.83 -6.23 -21.06
CA LEU A 241 14.63 -4.79 -21.14
C LEU A 241 13.27 -4.42 -21.74
N VAL A 242 12.89 -5.09 -22.82
CA VAL A 242 11.58 -4.88 -23.49
C VAL A 242 10.45 -5.23 -22.52
N THR A 243 10.56 -6.33 -21.77
CA THR A 243 9.53 -6.72 -20.81
C THR A 243 9.37 -5.68 -19.71
N LEU A 244 10.48 -5.12 -19.20
CA LEU A 244 10.45 -4.01 -18.25
C LEU A 244 9.72 -2.78 -18.84
N ILE A 245 10.09 -2.38 -20.05
CA ILE A 245 9.47 -1.24 -20.74
C ILE A 245 7.97 -1.47 -20.95
N VAL A 246 7.59 -2.66 -21.41
CA VAL A 246 6.19 -3.06 -21.57
C VAL A 246 5.44 -3.00 -20.24
N GLY A 247 6.01 -3.51 -19.16
CA GLY A 247 5.42 -3.44 -17.83
C GLY A 247 5.21 -2.00 -17.35
N TYR A 248 6.18 -1.12 -17.55
CA TYR A 248 6.03 0.30 -17.22
C TYR A 248 4.98 1.01 -18.07
N ILE A 249 4.99 0.82 -19.39
CA ILE A 249 4.01 1.43 -20.29
C ILE A 249 2.59 0.96 -19.94
N THR A 250 2.40 -0.34 -19.72
CA THR A 250 1.09 -0.88 -19.34
C THR A 250 0.62 -0.36 -17.99
N SER A 251 1.51 -0.25 -17.00
CA SER A 251 1.18 0.32 -15.69
C SER A 251 0.78 1.79 -15.76
N LEU A 252 1.50 2.58 -16.56
CA LEU A 252 1.21 4.01 -16.75
C LEU A 252 -0.13 4.24 -17.47
N ILE A 253 -0.42 3.45 -18.51
CA ILE A 253 -1.61 3.65 -19.33
C ILE A 253 -2.85 3.05 -18.66
N SER A 254 -2.75 1.84 -18.08
CA SER A 254 -3.89 1.17 -17.47
C SER A 254 -4.27 1.72 -16.10
N CYS A 255 -3.36 2.43 -15.42
CA CYS A 255 -3.52 2.87 -14.03
C CYS A 255 -3.98 1.73 -13.08
N SER A 256 -3.72 0.48 -13.46
CA SER A 256 -4.17 -0.73 -12.77
C SER A 256 -3.06 -1.76 -12.76
N GLN A 257 -2.55 -2.09 -11.58
CA GLN A 257 -1.49 -3.08 -11.41
C GLN A 257 -1.90 -4.49 -11.90
N PRO A 258 -3.09 -5.02 -11.55
CA PRO A 258 -3.54 -6.30 -12.08
C PRO A 258 -3.62 -6.34 -13.62
N MET A 259 -4.10 -5.26 -14.24
CA MET A 259 -4.19 -5.16 -15.68
C MET A 259 -2.78 -5.17 -16.32
N SER A 260 -1.84 -4.44 -15.74
CA SER A 260 -0.46 -4.44 -16.20
C SER A 260 0.13 -5.86 -16.18
N HIS A 261 -0.08 -6.62 -15.10
CA HIS A 261 0.38 -8.00 -14.99
C HIS A 261 -0.21 -8.91 -16.07
N VAL A 262 -1.54 -8.84 -16.27
CA VAL A 262 -2.24 -9.66 -17.28
C VAL A 262 -1.72 -9.35 -18.67
N LEU A 263 -1.63 -8.07 -19.02
CA LEU A 263 -1.29 -7.66 -20.39
C LEU A 263 0.19 -7.94 -20.70
N THR A 264 1.09 -7.57 -19.80
CA THR A 264 2.53 -7.87 -19.96
C THR A 264 2.78 -9.37 -20.01
N GLY A 265 2.13 -10.14 -19.15
CA GLY A 265 2.26 -11.59 -19.13
C GLY A 265 1.75 -12.23 -20.42
N ARG A 266 0.57 -11.84 -20.92
CA ARG A 266 0.03 -12.36 -22.19
C ARG A 266 0.94 -12.09 -23.38
N LEU A 267 1.53 -10.91 -23.46
CA LEU A 267 2.41 -10.51 -24.54
C LEU A 267 3.79 -11.17 -24.46
N MET A 268 4.34 -11.29 -23.27
CA MET A 268 5.73 -11.73 -23.10
C MET A 268 5.87 -13.22 -22.82
N ALA A 269 4.89 -13.90 -22.19
CA ALA A 269 4.99 -15.33 -21.91
C ALA A 269 5.28 -16.21 -23.14
N PRO A 270 4.67 -15.98 -24.32
CA PRO A 270 5.02 -16.72 -25.54
C PRO A 270 6.49 -16.53 -25.95
N VAL A 271 7.01 -15.30 -25.88
CA VAL A 271 8.38 -14.94 -26.25
C VAL A 271 9.40 -15.66 -25.35
N PHE A 272 9.14 -15.68 -24.03
CA PHE A 272 9.98 -16.41 -23.08
C PHE A 272 9.94 -17.90 -23.31
N LYS A 273 8.77 -18.46 -23.65
CA LYS A 273 8.60 -19.87 -23.95
C LYS A 273 9.38 -20.29 -25.20
N GLU A 274 9.35 -19.49 -26.27
CA GLU A 274 10.13 -19.74 -27.50
C GLU A 274 11.64 -19.78 -27.22
N ARG A 275 12.10 -18.90 -26.32
CA ARG A 275 13.51 -18.81 -25.93
C ARG A 275 13.90 -19.78 -24.80
N LYS A 276 13.00 -20.66 -24.34
CA LYS A 276 13.21 -21.64 -23.27
C LYS A 276 13.67 -21.02 -21.95
N VAL A 277 13.24 -19.78 -21.67
CA VAL A 277 13.48 -19.10 -20.38
C VAL A 277 12.39 -19.50 -19.40
N ALA A 278 12.77 -19.74 -18.16
CA ALA A 278 11.86 -20.20 -17.11
C ALA A 278 10.71 -19.21 -16.86
N PRO A 279 9.46 -19.67 -16.75
CA PRO A 279 8.29 -18.79 -16.61
C PRO A 279 8.32 -17.94 -15.32
N GLU A 280 8.96 -18.43 -14.26
CA GLU A 280 9.17 -17.67 -13.03
C GLU A 280 10.02 -16.41 -13.27
N THR A 281 10.93 -16.41 -14.25
CA THR A 281 11.73 -15.24 -14.62
C THR A 281 10.84 -14.10 -15.10
N VAL A 282 9.80 -14.37 -15.90
CA VAL A 282 8.82 -13.37 -16.32
C VAL A 282 8.05 -12.85 -15.11
N SER A 283 7.56 -13.77 -14.28
CA SER A 283 6.62 -13.41 -13.21
C SER A 283 7.29 -12.58 -12.10
N TYR A 284 8.50 -12.94 -11.64
CA TYR A 284 9.12 -12.26 -10.50
C TYR A 284 9.89 -11.00 -10.88
N THR A 285 10.48 -10.95 -12.06
CA THR A 285 11.34 -9.81 -12.45
C THR A 285 10.54 -8.69 -13.11
N HIS A 286 9.50 -9.03 -13.86
CA HIS A 286 8.87 -8.10 -14.78
C HIS A 286 7.40 -7.84 -14.49
N LEU A 287 6.67 -8.79 -13.91
CA LEU A 287 5.26 -8.59 -13.58
C LEU A 287 5.04 -8.04 -12.18
N THR A 288 6.03 -8.14 -11.28
CA THR A 288 5.92 -7.66 -9.90
C THR A 288 6.67 -6.34 -9.64
N LEU A 289 6.98 -5.59 -10.69
CA LEU A 289 7.52 -4.23 -10.53
C LEU A 289 6.46 -3.34 -9.89
N PRO A 290 6.86 -2.55 -8.87
CA PRO A 290 5.95 -1.64 -8.19
C PRO A 290 5.50 -0.50 -9.08
#